data_7114f6cf6360850fa57f40eecffdf395
#
_entry.id   7114f6cf6360850fa57f40eecffdf395
#
_cell.length_a   1.000
_cell.length_b   1.000
_cell.length_c   1.000
_cell.angle_alpha   90.00
_cell.angle_beta   90.00
_cell.angle_gamma   90.00
#
_symmetry.space_group_name_H-M   'P 1'
#
loop_
_entity.id
_entity.type
_entity.pdbx_description
1 polymer ?
#
loop_
_entity_poly.entity_id
_entity_poly.type
_entity_poly.pdbx_seq_one_letter_code
_entity_poly.pdbx_strand_id
1 'polypeptide(L)' 'MATYKYAGYLQVNTSDAFDSKHTPGTAAPYPGIYRCTSCGDEIGIAGGHTLPPQNHKQHNSSAEIKWQLVVYAVQK' A
#
# COMPACT_ATOMS: atom_id res chain seq x y z
N MET A 1 -3.51 -9.14 -5.02
CA MET A 1 -3.28 -9.61 -3.65
C MET A 1 -1.82 -10.01 -3.49
N ALA A 2 -1.16 -9.46 -2.49
CA ALA A 2 0.26 -9.77 -2.28
C ALA A 2 0.45 -11.24 -1.91
N THR A 3 1.49 -11.88 -2.45
CA THR A 3 1.75 -13.29 -2.19
C THR A 3 3.11 -13.45 -1.52
N TYR A 4 3.28 -14.56 -0.83
CA TYR A 4 4.55 -14.91 -0.20
C TYR A 4 4.73 -16.42 -0.23
N LYS A 5 5.99 -16.86 -0.09
CA LYS A 5 6.29 -18.30 -0.06
C LYS A 5 6.60 -18.78 1.34
N TYR A 6 7.36 -18.02 2.10
CA TYR A 6 7.81 -18.45 3.43
C TYR A 6 7.15 -17.59 4.50
N ALA A 7 6.14 -18.15 5.17
CA ALA A 7 5.42 -17.43 6.21
C ALA A 7 6.32 -17.01 7.38
N GLY A 8 7.43 -17.71 7.60
CA GLY A 8 8.35 -17.38 8.67
C GLY A 8 9.04 -16.03 8.49
N TYR A 9 9.03 -15.47 7.30
CA TYR A 9 9.57 -14.13 7.04
C TYR A 9 8.55 -13.03 7.28
N LEU A 10 7.30 -13.37 7.55
CA LEU A 10 6.26 -12.41 7.81
C LEU A 10 5.77 -12.52 9.23
N GLN A 11 5.40 -11.40 9.81
CA GLN A 11 4.90 -11.32 11.17
C GLN A 11 3.58 -10.56 11.17
N VAL A 12 2.61 -11.07 11.90
CA VAL A 12 1.34 -10.36 12.06
C VAL A 12 1.57 -9.13 12.93
N ASN A 13 1.00 -8.00 12.49
CA ASN A 13 1.13 -6.74 13.20
C ASN A 13 -0.23 -6.05 13.20
N THR A 14 -0.66 -5.61 14.36
CA THR A 14 -1.97 -4.97 14.54
C THR A 14 -1.88 -3.45 14.66
N SER A 15 -0.78 -2.86 14.22
CA SER A 15 -0.58 -1.41 14.27
C SER A 15 -1.64 -0.66 13.47
N ASP A 16 -2.00 0.53 13.94
CA ASP A 16 -2.92 1.42 13.23
C ASP A 16 -2.38 1.86 11.87
N ALA A 17 -1.09 1.69 11.63
CA ALA A 17 -0.49 2.01 10.34
C ALA A 17 -1.18 1.28 9.19
N PHE A 18 -1.73 0.10 9.45
CA PHE A 18 -2.42 -0.71 8.44
C PHE A 18 -3.87 -0.28 8.24
N ASP A 19 -4.40 0.56 9.09
CA ASP A 19 -5.80 0.97 9.03
C ASP A 19 -6.00 2.29 8.30
N SER A 20 -4.95 3.10 8.19
CA SER A 20 -5.04 4.41 7.57
C SER A 20 -5.10 4.30 6.05
N LYS A 21 -5.88 5.16 5.43
CA LYS A 21 -5.97 5.27 3.97
C LYS A 21 -5.41 6.61 3.54
N HIS A 22 -4.57 6.58 2.52
CA HIS A 22 -3.83 7.76 2.08
C HIS A 22 -4.26 8.17 0.69
N THR A 23 -4.44 9.47 0.49
CA THR A 23 -4.79 10.01 -0.83
C THR A 23 -3.56 10.01 -1.74
N PRO A 24 -3.77 9.95 -3.07
CA PRO A 24 -2.67 10.09 -4.01
C PRO A 24 -1.94 11.42 -3.83
N GLY A 25 -0.65 11.43 -4.05
CA GLY A 25 0.17 12.61 -3.85
C GLY A 25 0.69 12.77 -2.43
N THR A 26 0.21 11.98 -1.50
CA THR A 26 0.70 11.95 -0.13
C THR A 26 2.00 11.14 -0.07
N ALA A 27 2.95 11.57 0.73
CA ALA A 27 4.16 10.78 0.97
C ALA A 27 3.80 9.54 1.77
N ALA A 28 4.30 8.38 1.32
CA ALA A 28 4.07 7.12 2.03
C ALA A 28 4.75 7.18 3.40
N PRO A 29 4.01 7.04 4.50
CA PRO A 29 4.63 7.15 5.82
C PRO A 29 5.54 5.98 6.17
N TYR A 30 5.32 4.83 5.55
CA TYR A 30 6.09 3.62 5.83
C TYR A 30 6.47 2.92 4.53
N PRO A 31 7.64 2.25 4.49
CA PRO A 31 8.01 1.45 3.32
C PRO A 31 7.22 0.15 3.30
N GLY A 32 6.88 -0.32 2.12
CA GLY A 32 6.20 -1.59 1.99
C GLY A 32 5.30 -1.66 0.77
N ILE A 33 4.27 -2.49 0.88
CA ILE A 33 3.29 -2.69 -0.19
C ILE A 33 2.00 -2.01 0.20
N TYR A 34 1.49 -1.17 -0.70
CA TYR A 34 0.22 -0.48 -0.55
C TYR A 34 -0.77 -1.00 -1.57
N ARG A 35 -2.03 -1.07 -1.17
CA ARG A 35 -3.13 -1.53 -2.02
C ARG A 35 -4.11 -0.40 -2.25
N CYS A 36 -4.54 -0.21 -3.49
CA CYS A 36 -5.65 0.68 -3.78
C CYS A 36 -6.94 0.03 -3.31
N THR A 37 -7.66 0.71 -2.42
CA THR A 37 -8.86 0.12 -1.82
C THR A 37 -10.03 0.06 -2.81
N SER A 38 -9.93 0.76 -3.93
CA SER A 38 -11.00 0.76 -4.93
C SER A 38 -10.86 -0.36 -5.95
N CYS A 39 -9.65 -0.60 -6.45
CA CYS A 39 -9.47 -1.59 -7.53
C CYS A 39 -8.59 -2.77 -7.14
N GLY A 40 -7.92 -2.69 -6.00
CA GLY A 40 -7.07 -3.79 -5.55
C GLY A 40 -5.66 -3.79 -6.12
N ASP A 41 -5.28 -2.77 -6.87
CA ASP A 41 -3.93 -2.67 -7.40
C ASP A 41 -2.93 -2.51 -6.25
N GLU A 42 -1.78 -3.17 -6.34
CA GLU A 42 -0.77 -3.16 -5.29
C GLU A 42 0.56 -2.67 -5.83
N ILE A 43 1.23 -1.83 -5.04
CA ILE A 43 2.53 -1.28 -5.40
C ILE A 43 3.48 -1.39 -4.22
N GLY A 44 4.77 -1.58 -4.54
CA GLY A 44 5.84 -1.45 -3.54
C GLY A 44 6.38 -0.04 -3.57
N ILE A 45 6.57 0.57 -2.40
CA ILE A 45 7.07 1.95 -2.34
C ILE A 45 7.96 2.12 -1.11
N ALA A 46 8.98 2.95 -1.25
CA ALA A 46 9.87 3.29 -0.14
C ALA A 46 9.23 4.37 0.72
N GLY A 47 9.54 4.37 2.00
CA GLY A 47 9.05 5.39 2.93
C GLY A 47 9.44 6.78 2.46
N GLY A 48 8.52 7.73 2.56
CA GLY A 48 8.75 9.11 2.14
C GLY A 48 8.53 9.37 0.68
N HIS A 49 8.39 8.35 -0.15
CA HIS A 49 8.11 8.54 -1.56
C HIS A 49 6.62 8.82 -1.77
N THR A 50 6.31 9.59 -2.79
CA THR A 50 4.94 10.01 -3.08
C THR A 50 4.13 8.86 -3.66
N LEU A 51 2.97 8.62 -3.07
CA LEU A 51 2.03 7.63 -3.58
C LEU A 51 1.48 8.07 -4.95
N PRO A 52 1.38 7.16 -5.93
CA PRO A 52 1.01 7.54 -7.28
C PRO A 52 -0.42 8.08 -7.36
N PRO A 53 -0.64 9.06 -8.24
CA PRO A 53 -1.94 9.74 -8.30
C PRO A 53 -3.04 8.88 -8.89
N GLN A 54 -2.81 8.17 -10.01
CA GLN A 54 -3.86 7.34 -10.53
C GLN A 54 -3.39 6.63 -11.74
N ASN A 55 -3.04 6.33 -12.43
CA ASN A 55 -2.62 5.78 -13.70
C ASN A 55 -2.53 4.27 -13.71
N HIS A 56 -3.26 3.61 -12.84
CA HIS A 56 -3.37 2.18 -13.04
C HIS A 56 -4.60 1.89 -13.90
N LYS A 57 -4.37 1.08 -14.90
CA LYS A 57 -5.31 0.92 -16.01
C LYS A 57 -6.67 0.41 -15.61
N GLN A 58 -6.75 -0.28 -14.50
CA GLN A 58 -7.98 -0.94 -14.08
C GLN A 58 -8.84 -0.08 -13.18
N HIS A 59 -8.41 1.14 -12.90
CA HIS A 59 -9.14 1.98 -11.98
C HIS A 59 -10.33 2.63 -12.68
N ASN A 60 -11.50 2.52 -12.07
CA ASN A 60 -12.67 3.20 -12.58
C ASN A 60 -12.55 4.69 -12.30
N SER A 61 -12.79 5.52 -13.29
CA SER A 61 -12.63 6.97 -13.15
C SER A 61 -13.56 7.58 -12.10
N SER A 62 -14.68 6.93 -11.79
CA SER A 62 -15.60 7.40 -10.77
C SER A 62 -15.22 6.97 -9.37
N ALA A 63 -14.25 6.07 -9.22
CA ALA A 63 -13.85 5.56 -7.93
C ALA A 63 -12.72 6.40 -7.35
N GLU A 64 -12.78 6.63 -6.05
CA GLU A 64 -11.75 7.37 -5.35
C GLU A 64 -10.54 6.50 -5.09
N ILE A 65 -9.36 7.03 -5.35
CA ILE A 65 -8.12 6.31 -5.10
C ILE A 65 -7.69 6.55 -3.66
N LYS A 66 -7.56 5.47 -2.91
CA LYS A 66 -7.03 5.50 -1.55
C LYS A 66 -6.05 4.35 -1.39
N TRP A 67 -4.87 4.65 -0.89
CA TRP A 67 -3.81 3.66 -0.70
C TRP A 67 -3.77 3.22 0.75
N GLN A 68 -3.73 1.93 0.99
CA GLN A 68 -3.67 1.35 2.33
C GLN A 68 -2.48 0.40 2.43
N LEU A 69 -1.70 0.55 3.48
CA LEU A 69 -0.55 -0.33 3.73
C LEU A 69 -1.03 -1.75 4.01
N VAL A 70 -0.50 -2.73 3.29
CA VAL A 70 -0.84 -4.14 3.51
C VAL A 70 0.36 -4.96 3.98
N VAL A 71 1.57 -4.57 3.61
CA VAL A 71 2.79 -5.22 4.09
C VAL A 71 3.78 -4.13 4.46
N TYR A 72 4.26 -4.15 5.71
CA TYR A 72 5.24 -3.20 6.20
C TYR A 72 6.63 -3.80 6.06
N ALA A 73 7.52 -3.11 5.37
CA ALA A 73 8.88 -3.59 5.20
C ALA A 73 9.73 -3.12 6.38
N VAL A 74 10.26 -4.05 7.15
CA VAL A 74 11.16 -3.73 8.26
C VAL A 74 12.55 -3.53 7.68
N GLN A 75 13.06 -2.32 7.77
CA GLN A 75 14.38 -1.95 7.28
C GLN A 75 15.35 -1.86 8.45
N LYS A 76 16.52 -2.42 8.27
CA LYS A 76 17.56 -2.41 9.30
C LYS A 76 18.81 -1.69 8.83
#